data_75d8616b96ae9abed0bf29659a65f049
#
_entry.id   75d8616b96ae9abed0bf29659a65f049
#
_cell.length_a   1.000
_cell.length_b   1.000
_cell.length_c   1.000
_cell.angle_alpha   90.00
_cell.angle_beta   90.00
_cell.angle_gamma   90.00
#
_symmetry.space_group_name_H-M   'P 1'
#
loop_
_entity.id
_entity.type
_entity.pdbx_description
1 polymer ?
#
loop_
_entity_poly.entity_id
_entity_poly.type
_entity_poly.pdbx_seq_one_letter_code
_entity_poly.pdbx_strand_id
1 'polypeptide(L)'
;MGNRYTIHEISKLLGISSDAIRLYEKEGLVSPIRDPQNGYRYYETLEIQRIMGIHLYRQLDVSIAEIRNLLTASSLTAVSENFSYLTLHTENEIERLQKRLEKLRFMKQHLDNLIDGQTHCCIKELPAIYTLYHQDFSQPLYSNMKDILASPVFSFGNFCYSLEEADNNQYRSKALQFAIREPMMKVCPWYDKADSFPRIEGCSCIYSVMKAPIYSELHWHLDDMISYAKEHGLSYSNNAYAFYVFSIVQQDTVIDYYEVYCLL
;
A
#
# COMPACT_ATOMS: atom_id res chain seq x y z
N MET A 1 -31.43 44.93 18.91
CA MET A 1 -30.68 44.91 17.62
C MET A 1 -29.51 43.95 17.83
N GLY A 2 -29.43 42.85 17.07
CA GLY A 2 -28.32 41.93 17.20
C GLY A 2 -27.03 42.57 16.68
N ASN A 3 -25.89 42.22 17.29
CA ASN A 3 -24.58 42.67 16.82
C ASN A 3 -24.31 42.09 15.44
N ARG A 4 -23.89 42.92 14.50
CA ARG A 4 -23.52 42.51 13.14
C ARG A 4 -22.03 42.63 12.98
N TYR A 5 -21.42 41.57 12.42
CA TYR A 5 -19.97 41.48 12.27
C TYR A 5 -19.61 41.31 10.78
N THR A 6 -18.54 41.94 10.38
CA THR A 6 -17.95 41.73 9.06
C THR A 6 -17.14 40.43 9.06
N ILE A 7 -16.85 39.89 7.88
CA ILE A 7 -16.01 38.70 7.72
C ILE A 7 -14.64 38.85 8.38
N HIS A 8 -14.07 40.07 8.33
CA HIS A 8 -12.77 40.33 8.93
C HIS A 8 -12.82 40.28 10.45
N GLU A 9 -13.88 40.87 11.07
CA GLU A 9 -14.07 40.82 12.49
C GLU A 9 -14.27 39.38 12.99
N ILE A 10 -15.06 38.56 12.28
CA ILE A 10 -15.27 37.14 12.62
C ILE A 10 -13.95 36.37 12.48
N SER A 11 -13.23 36.55 11.37
CA SER A 11 -11.95 35.92 11.15
C SER A 11 -10.97 36.22 12.31
N LYS A 12 -10.91 37.47 12.76
CA LYS A 12 -10.08 37.86 13.88
C LYS A 12 -10.60 37.29 15.21
N LEU A 13 -11.92 37.30 15.43
CA LEU A 13 -12.54 36.83 16.67
C LEU A 13 -12.40 35.32 16.87
N LEU A 14 -12.59 34.52 15.78
CA LEU A 14 -12.63 33.05 15.84
C LEU A 14 -11.32 32.42 15.44
N GLY A 15 -10.35 33.15 14.89
CA GLY A 15 -9.12 32.57 14.34
C GLY A 15 -9.33 31.76 13.06
N ILE A 16 -10.49 31.89 12.42
CA ILE A 16 -10.85 31.16 11.18
C ILE A 16 -10.54 32.07 9.99
N SER A 17 -9.86 31.55 8.97
CA SER A 17 -9.51 32.35 7.80
C SER A 17 -10.74 32.86 7.06
N SER A 18 -10.68 34.09 6.53
CA SER A 18 -11.76 34.66 5.72
C SER A 18 -12.08 33.81 4.50
N ASP A 19 -11.11 33.07 3.96
CA ASP A 19 -11.33 32.17 2.82
C ASP A 19 -12.10 30.92 3.20
N ALA A 20 -11.89 30.37 4.41
CA ALA A 20 -12.71 29.30 4.93
C ALA A 20 -14.17 29.75 5.13
N ILE A 21 -14.40 30.95 5.66
CA ILE A 21 -15.75 31.50 5.83
C ILE A 21 -16.41 31.72 4.45
N ARG A 22 -15.67 32.23 3.45
CA ARG A 22 -16.17 32.36 2.07
C ARG A 22 -16.50 31.01 1.43
N LEU A 23 -15.71 29.98 1.72
CA LEU A 23 -16.02 28.62 1.28
C LEU A 23 -17.34 28.14 1.86
N TYR A 24 -17.57 28.34 3.16
CA TYR A 24 -18.83 27.95 3.81
C TYR A 24 -20.04 28.73 3.24
N GLU A 25 -19.85 30.00 2.91
CA GLU A 25 -20.86 30.81 2.22
C GLU A 25 -21.15 30.27 0.80
N LYS A 26 -20.09 30.02 0.02
CA LYS A 26 -20.19 29.45 -1.35
C LYS A 26 -20.91 28.11 -1.35
N GLU A 27 -20.65 27.31 -0.36
CA GLU A 27 -21.30 25.98 -0.20
C GLU A 27 -22.70 26.06 0.41
N GLY A 28 -23.21 27.28 0.70
CA GLY A 28 -24.54 27.49 1.25
C GLY A 28 -24.75 27.05 2.69
N LEU A 29 -23.66 26.83 3.45
CA LEU A 29 -23.70 26.46 4.85
C LEU A 29 -23.92 27.66 5.76
N VAL A 30 -23.57 28.86 5.29
CA VAL A 30 -23.67 30.14 6.00
C VAL A 30 -24.28 31.15 5.04
N SER A 31 -25.20 32.00 5.52
CA SER A 31 -25.92 32.96 4.71
C SER A 31 -25.85 34.37 5.33
N PRO A 32 -24.79 35.13 5.04
CA PRO A 32 -24.65 36.49 5.57
C PRO A 32 -25.72 37.42 4.99
N ILE A 33 -26.13 38.40 5.79
CA ILE A 33 -27.01 39.46 5.33
C ILE A 33 -26.18 40.47 4.51
N ARG A 34 -26.68 40.85 3.34
CA ARG A 34 -26.09 41.94 2.54
C ARG A 34 -26.77 43.23 2.86
N ASP A 35 -25.97 44.24 3.23
CA ASP A 35 -26.46 45.60 3.42
C ASP A 35 -26.90 46.19 2.07
N PRO A 36 -28.17 46.62 1.95
CA PRO A 36 -28.67 47.15 0.67
C PRO A 36 -28.04 48.46 0.25
N GLN A 37 -27.43 49.22 1.18
CA GLN A 37 -26.86 50.52 0.88
C GLN A 37 -25.40 50.44 0.38
N ASN A 38 -24.60 49.49 0.92
CA ASN A 38 -23.17 49.41 0.64
C ASN A 38 -22.73 48.05 0.09
N GLY A 39 -23.61 47.07 0.03
CA GLY A 39 -23.34 45.71 -0.48
C GLY A 39 -22.45 44.86 0.43
N TYR A 40 -22.06 45.37 1.61
CA TYR A 40 -21.21 44.62 2.53
C TYR A 40 -21.97 43.42 3.15
N ARG A 41 -21.22 42.36 3.42
CA ARG A 41 -21.71 41.14 4.10
C ARG A 41 -21.58 41.31 5.60
N TYR A 42 -22.68 41.07 6.30
CA TYR A 42 -22.75 41.06 7.75
C TYR A 42 -23.27 39.73 8.25
N TYR A 43 -22.68 39.22 9.29
CA TYR A 43 -23.01 37.98 9.94
C TYR A 43 -23.60 38.30 11.33
N GLU A 44 -24.73 37.69 11.63
CA GLU A 44 -25.36 37.82 12.94
C GLU A 44 -24.97 36.63 13.85
N THR A 45 -25.38 36.64 15.10
CA THR A 45 -25.00 35.64 16.10
C THR A 45 -25.27 34.22 15.65
N LEU A 46 -26.38 33.97 14.94
CA LEU A 46 -26.72 32.65 14.42
C LEU A 46 -25.70 32.15 13.39
N GLU A 47 -25.28 33.03 12.49
CA GLU A 47 -24.29 32.66 11.47
C GLU A 47 -22.91 32.42 12.09
N ILE A 48 -22.55 33.15 13.15
CA ILE A 48 -21.32 32.91 13.89
C ILE A 48 -21.34 31.55 14.57
N GLN A 49 -22.44 31.18 15.21
CA GLN A 49 -22.62 29.85 15.81
C GLN A 49 -22.52 28.74 14.76
N ARG A 50 -23.11 28.91 13.56
CA ARG A 50 -22.97 27.98 12.45
C ARG A 50 -21.51 27.85 11.99
N ILE A 51 -20.80 28.97 11.82
CA ILE A 51 -19.37 28.97 11.44
C ILE A 51 -18.55 28.17 12.46
N MET A 52 -18.78 28.37 13.75
CA MET A 52 -18.10 27.62 14.82
C MET A 52 -18.40 26.11 14.74
N GLY A 53 -19.66 25.75 14.55
CA GLY A 53 -20.06 24.35 14.39
C GLY A 53 -19.45 23.68 13.16
N ILE A 54 -19.47 24.37 12.02
CA ILE A 54 -18.81 23.89 10.80
C ILE A 54 -17.33 23.72 11.03
N HIS A 55 -16.68 24.66 11.67
CA HIS A 55 -15.24 24.62 11.95
C HIS A 55 -14.87 23.43 12.87
N LEU A 56 -15.70 23.16 13.89
CA LEU A 56 -15.54 21.98 14.75
C LEU A 56 -15.52 20.68 13.92
N TYR A 57 -16.51 20.49 13.05
CA TYR A 57 -16.57 19.31 12.19
C TYR A 57 -15.39 19.25 11.21
N ARG A 58 -14.94 20.37 10.66
CA ARG A 58 -13.75 20.43 9.81
C ARG A 58 -12.46 20.02 10.53
N GLN A 59 -12.35 20.31 11.83
CA GLN A 59 -11.22 19.83 12.66
C GLN A 59 -11.25 18.30 12.88
N LEU A 60 -12.40 17.66 12.67
CA LEU A 60 -12.55 16.22 12.67
C LEU A 60 -12.43 15.61 11.25
N ASP A 61 -11.92 16.38 10.28
CA ASP A 61 -11.78 16.01 8.87
C ASP A 61 -13.11 15.65 8.17
N VAL A 62 -14.25 16.00 8.77
CA VAL A 62 -15.57 15.81 8.14
C VAL A 62 -15.67 16.68 6.89
N SER A 63 -16.06 16.10 5.76
CA SER A 63 -16.19 16.81 4.50
C SER A 63 -17.33 17.84 4.52
N ILE A 64 -17.26 18.84 3.63
CA ILE A 64 -18.33 19.84 3.49
C ILE A 64 -19.68 19.20 3.16
N ALA A 65 -19.69 18.16 2.34
CA ALA A 65 -20.92 17.43 2.01
C ALA A 65 -21.54 16.72 3.22
N GLU A 66 -20.72 16.08 4.04
CA GLU A 66 -21.17 15.43 5.28
C GLU A 66 -21.64 16.46 6.32
N ILE A 67 -20.94 17.60 6.46
CA ILE A 67 -21.38 18.72 7.31
C ILE A 67 -22.75 19.22 6.88
N ARG A 68 -23.00 19.34 5.57
CA ARG A 68 -24.31 19.72 5.06
C ARG A 68 -25.39 18.73 5.51
N ASN A 69 -25.14 17.43 5.43
CA ASN A 69 -26.07 16.40 5.90
C ASN A 69 -26.34 16.52 7.41
N LEU A 70 -25.32 16.79 8.22
CA LEU A 70 -25.48 17.02 9.65
C LEU A 70 -26.34 18.26 9.96
N LEU A 71 -26.07 19.38 9.26
CA LEU A 71 -26.79 20.65 9.48
C LEU A 71 -28.23 20.65 8.96
N THR A 72 -28.56 19.78 7.98
CA THR A 72 -29.89 19.64 7.40
C THR A 72 -30.68 18.47 7.96
N ALA A 73 -30.13 17.74 8.91
CA ALA A 73 -30.79 16.62 9.55
C ALA A 73 -32.09 17.09 10.27
N SER A 74 -33.17 16.34 10.04
CA SER A 74 -34.51 16.71 10.54
C SER A 74 -34.79 16.29 11.98
N SER A 75 -33.93 15.47 12.58
CA SER A 75 -34.10 14.95 13.95
C SER A 75 -32.75 14.59 14.58
N LEU A 76 -32.70 14.51 15.90
CA LEU A 76 -31.52 14.01 16.62
C LEU A 76 -31.18 12.55 16.22
N THR A 77 -32.17 11.74 15.89
CA THR A 77 -31.94 10.38 15.38
C THR A 77 -31.16 10.42 14.08
N ALA A 78 -31.56 11.25 13.12
CA ALA A 78 -30.84 11.42 11.87
C ALA A 78 -29.40 11.95 12.06
N VAL A 79 -29.19 12.84 13.02
CA VAL A 79 -27.83 13.29 13.39
C VAL A 79 -27.00 12.13 13.94
N SER A 80 -27.58 11.31 14.83
CA SER A 80 -26.92 10.14 15.41
C SER A 80 -26.55 9.10 14.34
N GLU A 81 -27.43 8.86 13.38
CA GLU A 81 -27.16 7.97 12.23
C GLU A 81 -26.00 8.48 11.36
N ASN A 82 -25.96 9.79 11.09
CA ASN A 82 -24.84 10.40 10.38
C ASN A 82 -23.50 10.23 11.13
N PHE A 83 -23.49 10.41 12.45
CA PHE A 83 -22.29 10.15 13.25
C PHE A 83 -21.91 8.68 13.28
N SER A 84 -22.88 7.76 13.32
CA SER A 84 -22.59 6.32 13.23
C SER A 84 -21.93 5.97 11.89
N TYR A 85 -22.41 6.56 10.80
CA TYR A 85 -21.79 6.40 9.48
C TYR A 85 -20.35 6.94 9.45
N LEU A 86 -20.13 8.17 9.97
CA LEU A 86 -18.79 8.77 10.01
C LEU A 86 -17.82 7.93 10.87
N THR A 87 -18.29 7.42 12.00
CA THR A 87 -17.50 6.54 12.88
C THR A 87 -17.08 5.28 12.14
N LEU A 88 -18.03 4.58 11.53
CA LEU A 88 -17.75 3.35 10.77
C LEU A 88 -16.77 3.61 9.61
N HIS A 89 -16.94 4.73 8.90
CA HIS A 89 -16.02 5.10 7.81
C HIS A 89 -14.59 5.32 8.33
N THR A 90 -14.46 6.01 9.47
CA THR A 90 -13.16 6.27 10.11
C THR A 90 -12.51 4.97 10.61
N GLU A 91 -13.29 4.06 11.21
CA GLU A 91 -12.80 2.73 11.64
C GLU A 91 -12.26 1.92 10.45
N ASN A 92 -12.98 1.89 9.34
CA ASN A 92 -12.53 1.23 8.11
C ASN A 92 -11.23 1.86 7.57
N GLU A 93 -11.10 3.18 7.63
CA GLU A 93 -9.89 3.88 7.20
C GLU A 93 -8.70 3.56 8.13
N ILE A 94 -8.91 3.50 9.43
CA ILE A 94 -7.91 3.07 10.41
C ILE A 94 -7.42 1.66 10.09
N GLU A 95 -8.33 0.71 9.87
CA GLU A 95 -7.98 -0.67 9.50
C GLU A 95 -7.14 -0.71 8.20
N ARG A 96 -7.56 0.05 7.18
CA ARG A 96 -6.84 0.17 5.92
C ARG A 96 -5.43 0.72 6.11
N LEU A 97 -5.28 1.78 6.93
CA LEU A 97 -3.99 2.39 7.23
C LEU A 97 -3.09 1.47 8.06
N GLN A 98 -3.65 0.71 8.98
CA GLN A 98 -2.90 -0.30 9.76
C GLN A 98 -2.31 -1.38 8.84
N LYS A 99 -3.11 -1.97 7.96
CA LYS A 99 -2.65 -2.94 6.96
C LYS A 99 -1.55 -2.37 6.06
N ARG A 100 -1.71 -1.12 5.63
CA ARG A 100 -0.67 -0.41 4.86
C ARG A 100 0.62 -0.24 5.65
N LEU A 101 0.53 0.14 6.92
CA LEU A 101 1.69 0.32 7.79
C LEU A 101 2.43 -1.00 8.01
N GLU A 102 1.72 -2.10 8.26
CA GLU A 102 2.30 -3.43 8.38
C GLU A 102 3.07 -3.82 7.12
N LYS A 103 2.48 -3.59 5.95
CA LYS A 103 3.16 -3.86 4.67
C LYS A 103 4.44 -3.01 4.50
N LEU A 104 4.39 -1.72 4.82
CA LEU A 104 5.57 -0.85 4.74
C LEU A 104 6.67 -1.28 5.71
N ARG A 105 6.31 -1.68 6.93
CA ARG A 105 7.28 -2.23 7.90
C ARG A 105 7.91 -3.51 7.40
N PHE A 106 7.10 -4.42 6.87
CA PHE A 106 7.60 -5.66 6.27
C PHE A 106 8.58 -5.37 5.13
N MET A 107 8.23 -4.48 4.20
CA MET A 107 9.10 -4.09 3.09
C MET A 107 10.41 -3.47 3.59
N LYS A 108 10.33 -2.57 4.58
CA LYS A 108 11.51 -1.95 5.18
C LYS A 108 12.43 -3.00 5.80
N GLN A 109 11.91 -3.87 6.64
CA GLN A 109 12.69 -4.93 7.27
C GLN A 109 13.31 -5.86 6.24
N HIS A 110 12.59 -6.14 5.16
CA HIS A 110 13.08 -6.95 4.06
C HIS A 110 14.28 -6.28 3.37
N LEU A 111 14.19 -4.97 3.11
CA LEU A 111 15.29 -4.19 2.55
C LEU A 111 16.50 -4.11 3.50
N ASP A 112 16.27 -3.91 4.80
CA ASP A 112 17.35 -3.91 5.80
C ASP A 112 18.10 -5.26 5.78
N ASN A 113 17.37 -6.37 5.75
CA ASN A 113 17.97 -7.72 5.65
C ASN A 113 18.75 -7.92 4.34
N LEU A 114 18.31 -7.30 3.22
CA LEU A 114 19.04 -7.35 1.97
C LEU A 114 20.35 -6.56 2.05
N ILE A 115 20.34 -5.41 2.70
CA ILE A 115 21.54 -4.59 2.90
C ILE A 115 22.56 -5.34 3.73
N ASP A 116 22.14 -5.98 4.81
CA ASP A 116 23.00 -6.77 5.69
C ASP A 116 23.49 -8.07 5.02
N GLY A 117 22.67 -8.66 4.15
CA GLY A 117 22.95 -9.94 3.46
C GLY A 117 23.68 -9.83 2.11
N GLN A 118 24.03 -8.63 1.65
CA GLN A 118 24.56 -8.42 0.30
C GLN A 118 25.93 -9.08 -0.01
N THR A 119 26.58 -9.67 0.96
CA THR A 119 27.97 -10.14 0.77
C THR A 119 28.19 -11.63 1.01
N HIS A 120 27.22 -12.38 1.55
CA HIS A 120 27.46 -13.78 1.91
C HIS A 120 26.22 -14.66 1.68
N CYS A 121 26.47 -15.85 1.14
CA CYS A 121 25.51 -16.93 1.15
C CYS A 121 25.27 -17.40 2.60
N CYS A 122 24.04 -17.75 2.93
CA CYS A 122 23.70 -18.34 4.24
C CYS A 122 22.55 -19.34 4.10
N ILE A 123 22.35 -20.16 5.13
CA ILE A 123 21.17 -21.03 5.22
C ILE A 123 20.00 -20.20 5.75
N LYS A 124 18.87 -20.24 5.07
CA LYS A 124 17.65 -19.53 5.43
C LYS A 124 16.43 -20.37 5.09
N GLU A 125 15.41 -20.32 5.95
CA GLU A 125 14.11 -20.93 5.65
C GLU A 125 13.36 -20.11 4.59
N LEU A 126 12.96 -20.76 3.52
CA LEU A 126 11.94 -20.24 2.61
C LEU A 126 10.58 -20.63 3.17
N PRO A 127 9.74 -19.67 3.59
CA PRO A 127 8.38 -19.97 4.01
C PRO A 127 7.59 -20.62 2.87
N ALA A 128 6.56 -21.39 3.19
CA ALA A 128 5.64 -21.88 2.16
C ALA A 128 5.13 -20.72 1.29
N ILE A 129 4.97 -20.97 0.01
CA ILE A 129 4.53 -19.98 -0.97
C ILE A 129 3.26 -20.45 -1.67
N TYR A 130 2.35 -19.52 -1.91
CA TYR A 130 1.11 -19.71 -2.63
C TYR A 130 1.22 -19.02 -3.98
N THR A 131 1.06 -19.77 -5.07
CA THR A 131 1.19 -19.27 -6.44
C THR A 131 -0.17 -18.84 -6.96
N LEU A 132 -0.36 -17.54 -7.16
CA LEU A 132 -1.61 -16.94 -7.65
C LEU A 132 -1.59 -16.78 -9.17
N TYR A 133 -0.41 -16.73 -9.76
CA TYR A 133 -0.21 -16.63 -11.19
C TYR A 133 1.03 -17.44 -11.58
N HIS A 134 0.92 -18.16 -12.68
CA HIS A 134 2.00 -18.94 -13.26
C HIS A 134 1.99 -18.76 -14.77
N GLN A 135 3.15 -18.50 -15.34
CA GLN A 135 3.35 -18.33 -16.77
C GLN A 135 4.68 -18.92 -17.22
N ASP A 136 4.62 -19.84 -18.15
CA ASP A 136 5.79 -20.35 -18.85
C ASP A 136 6.29 -19.31 -19.86
N PHE A 137 7.59 -19.35 -20.16
CA PHE A 137 8.20 -18.41 -21.12
C PHE A 137 7.85 -18.68 -22.59
N SER A 138 7.02 -19.66 -22.89
CA SER A 138 6.48 -19.91 -24.22
C SER A 138 5.45 -18.87 -24.68
N GLN A 139 4.95 -18.06 -23.79
CA GLN A 139 3.94 -17.01 -24.04
C GLN A 139 4.53 -15.62 -23.77
N PRO A 140 3.95 -14.54 -24.34
CA PRO A 140 4.36 -13.17 -24.00
C PRO A 140 4.28 -12.95 -22.51
N LEU A 141 5.35 -12.37 -21.91
CA LEU A 141 5.42 -12.06 -20.50
C LEU A 141 4.24 -11.18 -20.07
N TYR A 142 3.77 -11.43 -18.84
CA TYR A 142 2.67 -10.69 -18.20
C TYR A 142 1.29 -10.84 -18.88
N SER A 143 1.09 -11.85 -19.73
CA SER A 143 -0.24 -12.14 -20.23
C SER A 143 -1.19 -12.51 -19.07
N ASN A 144 -2.43 -12.00 -19.12
CA ASN A 144 -3.47 -12.26 -18.10
C ASN A 144 -3.20 -11.73 -16.68
N MET A 145 -2.27 -10.79 -16.50
CA MET A 145 -1.96 -10.17 -15.18
C MET A 145 -3.01 -9.15 -14.69
N LYS A 146 -3.95 -8.74 -15.56
CA LYS A 146 -4.90 -7.66 -15.28
C LYS A 146 -5.66 -7.87 -13.97
N ASP A 147 -6.14 -9.07 -13.73
CA ASP A 147 -6.99 -9.35 -12.57
C ASP A 147 -6.19 -9.31 -11.25
N ILE A 148 -4.93 -9.75 -11.29
CA ILE A 148 -4.02 -9.67 -10.14
C ILE A 148 -3.64 -8.22 -9.86
N LEU A 149 -3.26 -7.47 -10.90
CA LEU A 149 -2.87 -6.05 -10.77
C LEU A 149 -4.02 -5.18 -10.25
N ALA A 150 -5.25 -5.46 -10.65
CA ALA A 150 -6.44 -4.77 -10.18
C ALA A 150 -6.88 -5.18 -8.76
N SER A 151 -6.37 -6.29 -8.24
CA SER A 151 -6.74 -6.83 -6.95
C SER A 151 -5.93 -6.21 -5.81
N PRO A 152 -6.54 -5.96 -4.63
CA PRO A 152 -5.82 -5.60 -3.41
C PRO A 152 -4.73 -6.61 -3.02
N VAL A 153 -4.86 -7.84 -3.44
CA VAL A 153 -3.93 -8.95 -3.21
C VAL A 153 -2.54 -8.68 -3.81
N PHE A 154 -2.47 -7.90 -4.89
CA PHE A 154 -1.20 -7.53 -5.52
C PHE A 154 -0.18 -6.92 -4.54
N SER A 155 -0.66 -6.20 -3.53
CA SER A 155 0.23 -5.62 -2.53
C SER A 155 0.86 -6.63 -1.55
N PHE A 156 0.43 -7.88 -1.52
CA PHE A 156 0.87 -8.90 -0.58
C PHE A 156 1.88 -9.89 -1.17
N GLY A 157 1.98 -9.95 -2.49
CA GLY A 157 2.86 -10.88 -3.20
C GLY A 157 4.08 -10.22 -3.84
N ASN A 158 4.90 -11.06 -4.43
CA ASN A 158 6.06 -10.67 -5.22
C ASN A 158 6.10 -11.47 -6.51
N PHE A 159 6.67 -10.90 -7.55
CA PHE A 159 7.09 -11.68 -8.70
C PHE A 159 8.21 -12.63 -8.30
N CYS A 160 8.16 -13.84 -8.83
CA CYS A 160 9.10 -14.89 -8.54
C CYS A 160 9.41 -15.66 -9.83
N TYR A 161 10.67 -15.88 -10.12
CA TYR A 161 11.11 -16.81 -11.13
C TYR A 161 11.37 -18.15 -10.48
N SER A 162 10.75 -19.21 -10.99
CA SER A 162 11.22 -20.57 -10.72
C SER A 162 12.38 -20.86 -11.66
N LEU A 163 13.46 -21.37 -11.11
CA LEU A 163 14.71 -21.63 -11.80
C LEU A 163 14.99 -23.13 -11.82
N GLU A 164 15.60 -23.60 -12.90
CA GLU A 164 16.04 -24.97 -13.07
C GLU A 164 17.48 -24.98 -13.58
N GLU A 165 18.33 -25.82 -13.00
CA GLU A 165 19.70 -26.01 -13.46
C GLU A 165 19.71 -26.55 -14.90
N ALA A 166 20.44 -25.87 -15.79
CA ALA A 166 20.57 -26.27 -17.17
C ALA A 166 21.88 -27.07 -17.36
N ASP A 167 23.00 -26.36 -17.51
CA ASP A 167 24.33 -26.96 -17.71
C ASP A 167 25.37 -26.16 -16.93
N ASN A 168 26.39 -26.84 -16.39
CA ASN A 168 27.56 -26.20 -15.76
C ASN A 168 27.25 -25.13 -14.72
N ASN A 169 26.38 -25.42 -13.75
CA ASN A 169 25.95 -24.49 -12.68
C ASN A 169 25.18 -23.24 -13.18
N GLN A 170 24.79 -23.22 -14.45
CA GLN A 170 23.88 -22.20 -14.96
C GLN A 170 22.43 -22.60 -14.70
N TYR A 171 21.64 -21.67 -14.21
CA TYR A 171 20.22 -21.83 -14.01
C TYR A 171 19.47 -21.00 -15.04
N ARG A 172 18.40 -21.57 -15.57
CA ARG A 172 17.47 -20.87 -16.46
C ARG A 172 16.13 -20.65 -15.77
N SER A 173 15.47 -19.57 -16.12
CA SER A 173 14.11 -19.32 -15.69
C SER A 173 13.17 -20.29 -16.39
N LYS A 174 12.39 -21.04 -15.62
CA LYS A 174 11.39 -21.99 -16.08
C LYS A 174 10.01 -21.34 -16.21
N ALA A 175 9.63 -20.55 -15.23
CA ALA A 175 8.37 -19.83 -15.22
C ALA A 175 8.48 -18.52 -14.43
N LEU A 176 7.66 -17.56 -14.84
CA LEU A 176 7.34 -16.36 -14.04
C LEU A 176 6.09 -16.64 -13.23
N GLN A 177 6.14 -16.34 -11.96
CA GLN A 177 5.04 -16.52 -11.01
C GLN A 177 4.75 -15.20 -10.28
N PHE A 178 3.51 -15.05 -9.85
CA PHE A 178 3.19 -14.11 -8.79
C PHE A 178 2.80 -14.93 -7.56
N ALA A 179 3.57 -14.78 -6.49
CA ALA A 179 3.49 -15.66 -5.33
C ALA A 179 3.40 -14.85 -4.03
N ILE A 180 2.68 -15.40 -3.07
CA ILE A 180 2.55 -14.84 -1.72
C ILE A 180 3.20 -15.83 -0.74
N ARG A 181 4.13 -15.34 0.07
CA ARG A 181 4.73 -16.13 1.16
C ARG A 181 3.73 -16.30 2.30
N GLU A 182 3.75 -17.44 2.99
CA GLU A 182 2.80 -17.79 4.04
C GLU A 182 2.58 -16.69 5.10
N PRO A 183 3.59 -15.98 5.64
CA PRO A 183 3.35 -14.90 6.59
C PRO A 183 2.48 -13.77 6.03
N MET A 184 2.63 -13.45 4.74
CA MET A 184 1.83 -12.45 4.06
C MET A 184 0.45 -12.98 3.65
N MET A 185 0.36 -14.27 3.35
CA MET A 185 -0.93 -14.90 3.03
C MET A 185 -1.89 -14.85 4.22
N LYS A 186 -1.40 -15.00 5.45
CA LYS A 186 -2.20 -14.95 6.68
C LYS A 186 -2.89 -13.60 6.92
N VAL A 187 -2.34 -12.51 6.38
CA VAL A 187 -2.91 -11.16 6.48
C VAL A 187 -3.51 -10.66 5.16
N CYS A 188 -3.47 -11.50 4.12
CA CYS A 188 -3.99 -11.21 2.79
C CYS A 188 -5.53 -11.27 2.79
N PRO A 189 -6.22 -10.40 2.04
CA PRO A 189 -7.68 -10.46 1.87
C PRO A 189 -8.21 -11.77 1.31
N TRP A 190 -7.36 -12.59 0.69
CA TRP A 190 -7.72 -13.90 0.13
C TRP A 190 -7.28 -15.09 0.98
N TYR A 191 -6.98 -14.87 2.26
CA TYR A 191 -6.57 -15.95 3.16
C TYR A 191 -7.58 -17.12 3.18
N ASP A 192 -8.88 -16.81 3.22
CA ASP A 192 -9.94 -17.84 3.20
C ASP A 192 -9.97 -18.68 1.91
N LYS A 193 -9.27 -18.22 0.86
CA LYS A 193 -9.12 -18.93 -0.42
C LYS A 193 -7.74 -19.56 -0.58
N ALA A 194 -6.89 -19.52 0.43
CA ALA A 194 -5.50 -19.97 0.35
C ALA A 194 -5.38 -21.40 -0.19
N ASP A 195 -6.26 -22.31 0.26
CA ASP A 195 -6.25 -23.71 -0.14
C ASP A 195 -6.61 -23.93 -1.63
N SER A 196 -7.14 -22.92 -2.31
CA SER A 196 -7.44 -23.01 -3.75
C SER A 196 -6.22 -22.71 -4.64
N PHE A 197 -5.13 -22.22 -4.07
CA PHE A 197 -3.91 -21.90 -4.82
C PHE A 197 -2.87 -23.01 -4.69
N PRO A 198 -2.12 -23.29 -5.77
CA PRO A 198 -0.96 -24.17 -5.69
C PRO A 198 -0.01 -23.70 -4.58
N ARG A 199 0.35 -24.61 -3.70
CA ARG A 199 1.21 -24.36 -2.57
C ARG A 199 2.52 -25.13 -2.70
N ILE A 200 3.63 -24.45 -2.48
CA ILE A 200 4.96 -25.04 -2.37
C ILE A 200 5.32 -25.01 -0.89
N GLU A 201 5.68 -26.14 -0.33
CA GLU A 201 6.04 -26.25 1.08
C GLU A 201 7.31 -25.46 1.39
N GLY A 202 7.36 -24.93 2.60
CA GLY A 202 8.56 -24.27 3.10
C GLY A 202 9.70 -25.27 3.29
N CYS A 203 10.92 -24.82 3.06
CA CYS A 203 12.11 -25.65 3.21
C CYS A 203 13.35 -24.80 3.52
N SER A 204 14.37 -25.46 4.02
CA SER A 204 15.69 -24.88 4.18
C SER A 204 16.36 -24.65 2.84
N CYS A 205 16.99 -23.52 2.66
CA CYS A 205 17.61 -23.11 1.41
C CYS A 205 18.97 -22.46 1.65
N ILE A 206 19.82 -22.52 0.66
CA ILE A 206 20.93 -21.58 0.53
C ILE A 206 20.34 -20.29 -0.02
N TYR A 207 20.58 -19.21 0.69
CA TYR A 207 20.04 -17.88 0.39
C TYR A 207 21.15 -16.94 -0.03
N SER A 208 20.88 -16.13 -1.04
CA SER A 208 21.73 -15.00 -1.44
C SER A 208 20.91 -13.87 -2.04
N VAL A 209 21.49 -12.69 -2.11
CA VAL A 209 20.91 -11.54 -2.82
C VAL A 209 21.67 -11.33 -4.11
N MET A 210 20.94 -11.26 -5.20
CA MET A 210 21.52 -11.07 -6.54
C MET A 210 21.06 -9.76 -7.15
N LYS A 211 21.96 -9.17 -7.96
CA LYS A 211 21.72 -7.99 -8.79
C LYS A 211 21.73 -8.41 -10.23
N ALA A 212 20.71 -8.05 -10.97
CA ALA A 212 20.65 -8.29 -12.40
C ALA A 212 20.25 -7.01 -13.14
N PRO A 213 20.89 -6.65 -14.27
CA PRO A 213 20.36 -5.60 -15.12
C PRO A 213 18.97 -6.01 -15.62
N ILE A 214 18.06 -5.04 -15.74
CA ILE A 214 16.75 -5.29 -16.36
C ILE A 214 16.99 -5.88 -17.76
N TYR A 215 16.24 -6.90 -18.13
CA TYR A 215 16.40 -7.66 -19.39
C TYR A 215 17.71 -8.48 -19.51
N SER A 216 18.50 -8.67 -18.45
CA SER A 216 19.49 -9.74 -18.46
C SER A 216 18.73 -11.06 -18.58
N GLU A 217 18.77 -11.61 -19.77
CA GLU A 217 17.94 -12.76 -20.16
C GLU A 217 18.14 -13.89 -19.18
N LEU A 218 17.09 -14.28 -18.50
CA LEU A 218 16.67 -15.60 -18.07
C LEU A 218 17.79 -16.61 -17.63
N HIS A 219 19.05 -16.21 -17.61
CA HIS A 219 20.20 -17.00 -17.18
C HIS A 219 20.72 -16.48 -15.84
N TRP A 220 20.78 -17.36 -14.88
CA TRP A 220 21.20 -17.06 -13.52
C TRP A 220 22.49 -17.78 -13.21
N HIS A 221 23.47 -17.07 -12.67
CA HIS A 221 24.72 -17.63 -12.20
C HIS A 221 24.69 -17.78 -10.69
N LEU A 222 24.57 -19.01 -10.19
CA LEU A 222 24.50 -19.31 -8.76
C LEU A 222 25.83 -19.85 -8.21
N ASP A 223 26.95 -19.53 -8.87
CA ASP A 223 28.26 -20.08 -8.55
C ASP A 223 28.67 -19.91 -7.09
N ASP A 224 28.40 -18.73 -6.50
CA ASP A 224 28.69 -18.48 -5.08
C ASP A 224 27.86 -19.38 -4.16
N MET A 225 26.60 -19.62 -4.49
CA MET A 225 25.70 -20.47 -3.70
C MET A 225 26.13 -21.95 -3.80
N ILE A 226 26.54 -22.36 -4.99
CA ILE A 226 27.01 -23.73 -5.23
C ILE A 226 28.37 -23.96 -4.55
N SER A 227 29.26 -22.98 -4.60
CA SER A 227 30.56 -23.02 -3.88
C SER A 227 30.32 -23.12 -2.38
N TYR A 228 29.39 -22.32 -1.85
CA TYR A 228 28.97 -22.39 -0.45
C TYR A 228 28.45 -23.78 -0.08
N ALA A 229 27.61 -24.39 -0.92
CA ALA A 229 27.11 -25.74 -0.70
C ALA A 229 28.26 -26.77 -0.60
N LYS A 230 29.20 -26.71 -1.53
CA LYS A 230 30.35 -27.62 -1.58
C LYS A 230 31.26 -27.47 -0.35
N GLU A 231 31.54 -26.23 0.05
CA GLU A 231 32.37 -25.93 1.21
C GLU A 231 31.77 -26.42 2.53
N HIS A 232 30.42 -26.44 2.63
CA HIS A 232 29.71 -26.86 3.84
C HIS A 232 29.16 -28.30 3.75
N GLY A 233 29.46 -29.04 2.66
CA GLY A 233 29.01 -30.42 2.49
C GLY A 233 27.48 -30.55 2.37
N LEU A 234 26.82 -29.53 1.82
CA LEU A 234 25.36 -29.50 1.66
C LEU A 234 24.97 -30.12 0.31
N SER A 235 23.91 -30.94 0.32
CA SER A 235 23.25 -31.39 -0.89
C SER A 235 22.17 -30.36 -1.27
N TYR A 236 22.08 -30.00 -2.53
CA TYR A 236 21.10 -29.02 -3.02
C TYR A 236 20.31 -29.57 -4.20
N SER A 237 19.13 -29.02 -4.40
CA SER A 237 18.25 -29.37 -5.51
C SER A 237 18.67 -28.60 -6.79
N ASN A 238 18.33 -29.15 -7.96
CA ASN A 238 18.45 -28.46 -9.24
C ASN A 238 17.42 -27.33 -9.43
N ASN A 239 16.59 -27.05 -8.42
CA ASN A 239 15.57 -26.01 -8.45
C ASN A 239 15.93 -24.87 -7.49
N ALA A 240 15.66 -23.66 -7.93
CA ALA A 240 15.78 -22.46 -7.13
C ALA A 240 14.63 -21.49 -7.40
N TYR A 241 14.48 -20.50 -6.52
CA TYR A 241 13.49 -19.43 -6.68
C TYR A 241 14.18 -18.09 -6.55
N ALA A 242 13.89 -17.17 -7.48
CA ALA A 242 14.37 -15.79 -7.44
C ALA A 242 13.20 -14.84 -7.29
N PHE A 243 13.04 -14.27 -6.10
CA PHE A 243 11.97 -13.31 -5.80
C PHE A 243 12.46 -11.90 -6.12
N TYR A 244 11.75 -11.23 -7.02
CA TYR A 244 11.97 -9.81 -7.26
C TYR A 244 11.64 -8.99 -6.01
N VAL A 245 12.53 -8.08 -5.64
CA VAL A 245 12.36 -7.22 -4.48
C VAL A 245 12.09 -5.78 -4.88
N PHE A 246 13.00 -5.18 -5.64
CA PHE A 246 12.86 -3.81 -6.15
C PHE A 246 13.90 -3.51 -7.22
N SER A 247 13.70 -2.39 -7.93
CA SER A 247 14.65 -1.86 -8.89
C SER A 247 15.21 -0.52 -8.43
N ILE A 248 16.48 -0.28 -8.71
CA ILE A 248 17.08 1.05 -8.57
C ILE A 248 17.63 1.52 -9.92
N VAL A 249 17.64 2.82 -10.12
CA VAL A 249 18.27 3.43 -11.29
C VAL A 249 19.66 3.94 -10.91
N GLN A 250 20.68 3.40 -11.52
CA GLN A 250 22.07 3.84 -11.36
C GLN A 250 22.65 4.19 -12.73
N GLN A 251 23.08 5.43 -12.93
CA GLN A 251 23.72 5.90 -14.16
C GLN A 251 22.97 5.46 -15.43
N ASP A 252 21.65 5.75 -15.47
CA ASP A 252 20.73 5.40 -16.55
C ASP A 252 20.49 3.90 -16.78
N THR A 253 21.04 3.05 -15.93
CA THR A 253 20.79 1.59 -15.96
C THR A 253 19.85 1.20 -14.82
N VAL A 254 18.82 0.43 -15.13
CA VAL A 254 17.92 -0.16 -14.13
C VAL A 254 18.53 -1.47 -13.66
N ILE A 255 18.72 -1.58 -12.35
CA ILE A 255 19.25 -2.77 -11.67
C ILE A 255 18.16 -3.35 -10.79
N ASP A 256 17.81 -4.59 -11.06
CA ASP A 256 16.86 -5.36 -10.27
C ASP A 256 17.57 -6.12 -9.16
N TYR A 257 16.93 -6.15 -8.01
CA TYR A 257 17.39 -6.93 -6.86
C TYR A 257 16.46 -8.11 -6.61
N TYR A 258 17.06 -9.28 -6.41
CA TYR A 258 16.38 -10.53 -6.18
C TYR A 258 16.89 -11.22 -4.93
N GLU A 259 15.97 -11.77 -4.14
CA GLU A 259 16.29 -12.81 -3.17
C GLU A 259 16.28 -14.16 -3.88
N VAL A 260 17.39 -14.86 -3.82
CA VAL A 260 17.53 -16.18 -4.44
C VAL A 260 17.59 -17.26 -3.36
N TYR A 261 16.82 -18.30 -3.55
CA TYR A 261 16.72 -19.45 -2.67
C TYR A 261 17.00 -20.70 -3.48
N CYS A 262 18.15 -21.36 -3.23
CA CYS A 262 18.48 -22.66 -3.76
C CYS A 262 18.06 -23.72 -2.74
N LEU A 263 17.17 -24.62 -3.12
CA LEU A 263 16.57 -25.60 -2.20
C LEU A 263 17.60 -26.65 -1.74
N LEU A 264 17.60 -26.97 -0.45
CA LEU A 264 18.39 -28.03 0.14
C LEU A 264 17.67 -29.38 0.15
#